data_a32f7f055a83c99d3b97f0d5f92eb473
#
_entry.id   a32f7f055a83c99d3b97f0d5f92eb473
#
_cell.length_a   1.000
_cell.length_b   1.000
_cell.length_c   1.000
_cell.angle_alpha   90.00
_cell.angle_beta   90.00
_cell.angle_gamma   90.00
#
_symmetry.space_group_name_H-M   'P 1'
#
loop_
_entity.id
_entity.type
_entity.pdbx_description
1 polymer ?
#
loop_
_entity_poly.entity_id
_entity_poly.type
_entity_poly.pdbx_seq_one_letter_code
_entity_poly.pdbx_strand_id
1 'polypeptide(L)'
;MNLRVTWVQPEDLVGHELRQAAEDGRDARGPAAHWAAAGGPPAPATAGASPVPRPDLRPLAEELLDTLAALPSPLAKHEPTALPDILALTAAPTGPPHGEAGTEDDGRPRAPQPGSPHGDHAAPAPDPRPLPDASPRPREAPGPTPGPSGPPGPRDAPAAPGTRNTGNMRSTGSPPTHDPALLPRLHAAWLGRAVGCLLGKPVEKLPLPAIRALARAAGNWPLTTWFTARGVPPELLAAHPWNRRSAATSLAENIDGMPEDDDLNYPLLNLLLLQRYGRGFTTSDVARLWLDELPAGRTFTAERVAYRNLLDGVEPPLTAVRRNPFREWIGAQIRADVHGWTHPGDPVAAAAQAHRDAVLTHTGNGVYGAMFVAATVAAAASGTVDVHRALAAGLAVVPPRSRLAGAVRLGVETARAHRGFDAVVDRLHAELGGYHWVHAVPNAALLAAALTHADGDFSRSVCAAVSGGWDTDSNGATAGSVAGLLAGHPDRLPERWTSPLKNRLATSVPSFDGIGFDTLAELTHLEAVRP
;
A
#
# COMPACT_ATOMS: atom_id res chain seq x y z
N MET A 1 13.87 29.20 -14.22
CA MET A 1 13.94 27.73 -14.27
C MET A 1 12.81 27.24 -13.37
N ASN A 2 11.64 26.85 -13.94
CA ASN A 2 10.56 26.29 -13.14
C ASN A 2 11.02 24.92 -12.65
N LEU A 3 11.40 24.86 -11.39
CA LEU A 3 11.70 23.59 -10.71
C LEU A 3 10.40 22.80 -10.64
N ARG A 4 10.14 21.98 -11.65
CA ARG A 4 9.07 21.00 -11.59
C ARG A 4 9.55 19.86 -10.70
N VAL A 5 9.51 20.13 -9.40
CA VAL A 5 9.55 19.05 -8.43
C VAL A 5 8.44 18.10 -8.87
N THR A 6 8.67 16.81 -8.83
CA THR A 6 7.79 15.70 -9.24
C THR A 6 6.35 15.75 -8.72
N TRP A 7 5.86 16.91 -8.32
CA TRP A 7 4.54 17.17 -7.79
C TRP A 7 3.54 17.27 -8.93
N VAL A 8 2.53 16.44 -8.85
CA VAL A 8 1.37 16.53 -9.74
C VAL A 8 0.64 17.84 -9.49
N GLN A 9 0.27 18.51 -10.57
CA GLN A 9 -0.50 19.75 -10.53
C GLN A 9 -1.98 19.44 -10.67
N PRO A 10 -2.90 20.38 -10.36
CA PRO A 10 -4.33 20.14 -10.52
C PRO A 10 -4.72 19.59 -11.88
N GLU A 11 -4.13 20.12 -12.95
CA GLU A 11 -4.38 19.66 -14.32
C GLU A 11 -3.92 18.22 -14.60
N ASP A 12 -2.99 17.69 -13.81
CA ASP A 12 -2.57 16.29 -13.89
C ASP A 12 -3.57 15.36 -13.16
N LEU A 13 -4.40 15.88 -12.25
CA LEU A 13 -5.26 15.10 -11.36
C LEU A 13 -6.66 14.86 -11.90
N VAL A 14 -7.20 15.75 -12.78
CA VAL A 14 -8.60 15.67 -13.23
C VAL A 14 -8.92 14.32 -13.88
N GLY A 15 -8.06 13.82 -14.77
CA GLY A 15 -8.28 12.53 -15.41
C GLY A 15 -8.34 11.37 -14.41
N HIS A 16 -7.51 11.43 -13.35
CA HIS A 16 -7.55 10.44 -12.26
C HIS A 16 -8.83 10.57 -11.43
N GLU A 17 -9.29 11.80 -11.12
CA GLU A 17 -10.54 12.00 -10.37
C GLU A 17 -11.77 11.57 -11.17
N LEU A 18 -11.76 11.74 -12.48
CA LEU A 18 -12.81 11.21 -13.36
C LEU A 18 -12.86 9.67 -13.32
N ARG A 19 -11.70 9.01 -13.29
CA ARG A 19 -11.61 7.56 -13.09
C ARG A 19 -12.16 7.16 -11.72
N GLN A 20 -11.71 7.82 -10.66
CA GLN A 20 -12.19 7.55 -9.30
C GLN A 20 -13.72 7.77 -9.19
N ALA A 21 -14.25 8.81 -9.86
CA ALA A 21 -15.69 9.04 -9.90
C ALA A 21 -16.46 7.90 -10.59
N ALA A 22 -15.90 7.33 -11.66
CA ALA A 22 -16.49 6.17 -12.30
C ALA A 22 -16.45 4.92 -11.41
N GLU A 23 -15.35 4.71 -10.70
CA GLU A 23 -15.18 3.62 -9.72
C GLU A 23 -16.14 3.76 -8.53
N ASP A 24 -16.37 4.99 -8.04
CA ASP A 24 -17.31 5.32 -6.96
C ASP A 24 -18.79 5.34 -7.43
N GLY A 25 -19.06 5.22 -8.73
CA GLY A 25 -20.39 5.34 -9.30
C GLY A 25 -20.98 6.76 -9.29
N ARG A 26 -20.16 7.80 -9.12
CA ARG A 26 -20.59 9.21 -9.17
C ARG A 26 -20.90 9.63 -10.62
N ASP A 27 -21.93 10.43 -10.82
CA ASP A 27 -22.27 10.97 -12.16
C ASP A 27 -21.36 12.15 -12.54
N ALA A 28 -20.22 11.82 -13.12
CA ALA A 28 -19.21 12.77 -13.58
C ALA A 28 -19.35 13.18 -15.06
N ARG A 29 -20.46 12.85 -15.76
CA ARG A 29 -20.62 13.11 -17.22
C ARG A 29 -20.46 14.58 -17.57
N GLY A 30 -21.03 15.49 -16.79
CA GLY A 30 -20.91 16.94 -17.01
C GLY A 30 -19.47 17.44 -16.89
N PRO A 31 -18.79 17.22 -15.75
CA PRO A 31 -17.37 17.54 -15.58
C PRO A 31 -16.46 16.90 -16.64
N ALA A 32 -16.70 15.64 -17.00
CA ALA A 32 -15.92 14.93 -18.03
C ALA A 32 -16.06 15.60 -19.42
N ALA A 33 -17.29 15.96 -19.81
CA ALA A 33 -17.53 16.66 -21.07
C ALA A 33 -16.87 18.04 -21.09
N HIS A 34 -16.93 18.79 -19.98
CA HIS A 34 -16.31 20.11 -19.87
C HIS A 34 -14.77 19.99 -19.97
N TRP A 35 -14.16 19.03 -19.26
CA TRP A 35 -12.73 18.77 -19.33
C TRP A 35 -12.27 18.42 -20.75
N ALA A 36 -12.98 17.51 -21.42
CA ALA A 36 -12.68 17.10 -22.79
C ALA A 36 -12.82 18.26 -23.78
N ALA A 37 -13.86 19.09 -23.66
CA ALA A 37 -14.09 20.27 -24.53
C ALA A 37 -12.98 21.31 -24.39
N ALA A 38 -12.37 21.45 -23.21
CA ALA A 38 -11.22 22.30 -22.96
C ALA A 38 -9.88 21.70 -23.45
N GLY A 39 -9.90 20.49 -24.03
CA GLY A 39 -8.68 19.78 -24.48
C GLY A 39 -7.89 19.18 -23.30
N GLY A 40 -8.56 18.90 -22.20
CA GLY A 40 -7.97 18.20 -21.05
C GLY A 40 -7.66 16.74 -21.37
N PRO A 41 -6.52 16.19 -20.91
CA PRO A 41 -6.12 14.83 -21.20
C PRO A 41 -7.02 13.81 -20.45
N PRO A 42 -7.22 12.60 -21.05
CA PRO A 42 -7.90 11.50 -20.35
C PRO A 42 -7.07 11.01 -19.15
N ALA A 43 -7.66 10.12 -18.35
CA ALA A 43 -6.97 9.52 -17.21
C ALA A 43 -5.69 8.80 -17.65
N PRO A 44 -4.51 9.22 -17.18
CA PRO A 44 -3.25 8.61 -17.58
C PRO A 44 -3.08 7.22 -16.95
N ALA A 45 -2.27 6.38 -17.59
CA ALA A 45 -1.89 5.07 -17.05
C ALA A 45 -0.88 5.18 -15.89
N THR A 46 -0.22 6.33 -15.73
CA THR A 46 0.78 6.60 -14.70
C THR A 46 0.35 7.77 -13.82
N ALA A 47 0.62 7.71 -12.54
CA ALA A 47 0.23 8.73 -11.56
C ALA A 47 1.22 9.91 -11.44
N GLY A 48 2.24 9.95 -12.27
CA GLY A 48 3.22 11.05 -12.30
C GLY A 48 2.68 12.32 -12.95
N ALA A 49 3.40 13.44 -12.77
CA ALA A 49 3.13 14.66 -13.51
C ALA A 49 3.24 14.43 -15.03
N SER A 50 2.33 15.00 -15.79
CA SER A 50 2.34 14.91 -17.25
C SER A 50 3.68 15.37 -17.83
N PRO A 51 4.26 14.66 -18.79
CA PRO A 51 5.45 15.12 -19.52
C PRO A 51 5.18 16.40 -20.31
N VAL A 52 3.91 16.65 -20.66
CA VAL A 52 3.45 17.86 -21.36
C VAL A 52 2.56 18.65 -20.39
N PRO A 53 3.12 19.63 -19.66
CA PRO A 53 2.34 20.44 -18.71
C PRO A 53 1.31 21.32 -19.44
N ARG A 54 0.12 21.44 -18.83
CA ARG A 54 -1.00 22.28 -19.31
C ARG A 54 -1.41 23.30 -18.23
N PRO A 55 -0.51 24.24 -17.84
CA PRO A 55 -0.80 25.24 -16.82
C PRO A 55 -1.95 26.18 -17.21
N ASP A 56 -2.25 26.28 -18.49
CA ASP A 56 -3.41 26.98 -19.04
C ASP A 56 -4.74 26.37 -18.57
N LEU A 57 -4.80 25.09 -18.27
CA LEU A 57 -5.98 24.37 -17.77
C LEU A 57 -6.09 24.37 -16.23
N ARG A 58 -5.11 24.90 -15.50
CA ARG A 58 -5.06 24.79 -14.03
C ARG A 58 -6.29 25.40 -13.34
N PRO A 59 -6.78 26.61 -13.66
CA PRO A 59 -7.98 27.16 -13.01
C PRO A 59 -9.21 26.27 -13.23
N LEU A 60 -9.41 25.78 -14.46
CA LEU A 60 -10.50 24.85 -14.76
C LEU A 60 -10.35 23.52 -14.02
N ALA A 61 -9.11 23.00 -13.95
CA ALA A 61 -8.84 21.77 -13.22
C ALA A 61 -9.16 21.88 -11.73
N GLU A 62 -8.86 23.00 -11.11
CA GLU A 62 -9.20 23.25 -9.71
C GLU A 62 -10.70 23.29 -9.48
N GLU A 63 -11.44 24.00 -10.34
CA GLU A 63 -12.91 24.07 -10.30
C GLU A 63 -13.54 22.67 -10.49
N LEU A 64 -13.06 21.90 -11.47
CA LEU A 64 -13.59 20.57 -11.75
C LEU A 64 -13.26 19.58 -10.63
N LEU A 65 -12.07 19.62 -10.05
CA LEU A 65 -11.72 18.77 -8.90
C LEU A 65 -12.62 19.05 -7.69
N ASP A 66 -12.91 20.32 -7.41
CA ASP A 66 -13.80 20.71 -6.31
C ASP A 66 -15.26 20.32 -6.62
N THR A 67 -15.70 20.45 -7.89
CA THR A 67 -17.02 19.99 -8.34
C THR A 67 -17.15 18.47 -8.21
N LEU A 68 -16.17 17.70 -8.69
CA LEU A 68 -16.16 16.25 -8.62
C LEU A 68 -16.17 15.74 -7.16
N ALA A 69 -15.45 16.42 -6.26
CA ALA A 69 -15.45 16.06 -4.84
C ALA A 69 -16.83 16.23 -4.18
N ALA A 70 -17.67 17.15 -4.67
CA ALA A 70 -19.02 17.41 -4.14
C ALA A 70 -20.09 16.43 -4.69
N LEU A 71 -19.77 15.62 -5.70
CA LEU A 71 -20.74 14.67 -6.27
C LEU A 71 -21.04 13.54 -5.28
N PRO A 72 -22.33 13.20 -5.07
CA PRO A 72 -22.71 12.09 -4.20
C PRO A 72 -22.33 10.74 -4.79
N SER A 73 -21.73 9.86 -3.96
CA SER A 73 -21.52 8.46 -4.34
C SER A 73 -22.70 7.60 -3.87
N PRO A 74 -23.27 6.74 -4.73
CA PRO A 74 -24.29 5.77 -4.34
C PRO A 74 -23.75 4.70 -3.37
N LEU A 75 -22.41 4.56 -3.31
CA LEU A 75 -21.72 3.60 -2.43
C LEU A 75 -21.49 4.13 -1.02
N ALA A 76 -21.68 5.43 -0.77
CA ALA A 76 -21.34 6.08 0.51
C ALA A 76 -21.92 5.36 1.76
N LYS A 77 -23.14 4.82 1.66
CA LYS A 77 -23.78 4.06 2.76
C LYS A 77 -23.13 2.71 3.06
N HIS A 78 -22.38 2.16 2.13
CA HIS A 78 -21.68 0.88 2.25
C HIS A 78 -20.18 1.03 2.44
N GLU A 79 -19.65 2.23 2.16
CA GLU A 79 -18.22 2.54 2.17
C GLU A 79 -17.92 3.82 2.96
N PRO A 80 -18.35 3.91 4.26
CA PRO A 80 -18.01 5.05 5.10
C PRO A 80 -16.52 5.08 5.43
N THR A 81 -15.97 6.26 5.69
CA THR A 81 -14.56 6.40 6.11
C THR A 81 -14.41 6.52 7.63
N ALA A 82 -15.40 7.05 8.33
CA ALA A 82 -15.32 7.25 9.78
C ALA A 82 -15.35 5.90 10.53
N LEU A 83 -14.43 5.71 11.47
CA LEU A 83 -14.31 4.45 12.21
C LEU A 83 -15.60 4.00 12.92
N PRO A 84 -16.37 4.89 13.58
CA PRO A 84 -17.63 4.47 14.21
C PRO A 84 -18.63 3.88 13.20
N ASP A 85 -18.72 4.43 12.01
CA ASP A 85 -19.64 3.97 10.96
C ASP A 85 -19.16 2.61 10.37
N ILE A 86 -17.84 2.44 10.21
CA ILE A 86 -17.24 1.16 9.81
C ILE A 86 -17.58 0.10 10.85
N LEU A 87 -17.34 0.37 12.13
CA LEU A 87 -17.63 -0.57 13.22
C LEU A 87 -19.12 -0.91 13.31
N ALA A 88 -20.01 0.04 13.07
CA ALA A 88 -21.44 -0.20 13.04
C ALA A 88 -21.85 -1.19 11.93
N LEU A 89 -21.22 -1.11 10.76
CA LEU A 89 -21.47 -2.03 9.65
C LEU A 89 -20.86 -3.42 9.88
N THR A 90 -19.74 -3.53 10.57
CA THR A 90 -19.06 -4.81 10.85
C THR A 90 -19.68 -5.54 12.04
N ALA A 91 -20.29 -4.82 12.99
CA ALA A 91 -20.98 -5.41 14.14
C ALA A 91 -22.40 -5.93 13.82
N ALA A 92 -23.00 -5.49 12.69
CA ALA A 92 -24.32 -5.96 12.30
C ALA A 92 -24.27 -7.46 11.94
N PRO A 93 -25.16 -8.32 12.50
CA PRO A 93 -25.23 -9.71 12.09
C PRO A 93 -25.49 -9.78 10.58
N THR A 94 -24.60 -10.45 9.86
CA THR A 94 -24.85 -10.81 8.46
C THR A 94 -26.02 -11.78 8.47
N GLY A 95 -27.24 -11.29 8.17
CA GLY A 95 -28.42 -12.14 8.02
C GLY A 95 -28.10 -13.26 7.01
N PRO A 96 -28.78 -14.43 7.12
CA PRO A 96 -28.60 -15.50 6.14
C PRO A 96 -28.87 -14.96 4.74
N PRO A 97 -28.21 -15.49 3.71
CA PRO A 97 -28.51 -15.11 2.34
C PRO A 97 -30.00 -15.44 2.08
N HIS A 98 -30.81 -14.39 1.90
CA HIS A 98 -32.19 -14.56 1.49
C HIS A 98 -32.23 -15.25 0.13
N GLY A 99 -32.49 -16.55 0.14
CA GLY A 99 -33.01 -17.24 -0.99
C GLY A 99 -34.48 -16.88 -1.11
N GLU A 100 -34.80 -15.96 -2.04
CA GLU A 100 -36.08 -15.91 -2.72
C GLU A 100 -35.88 -15.15 -4.02
N ALA A 101 -36.29 -15.78 -5.11
CA ALA A 101 -36.27 -15.27 -6.43
C ALA A 101 -37.28 -14.12 -6.56
N GLY A 102 -36.78 -12.90 -6.48
CA GLY A 102 -37.44 -11.71 -6.98
C GLY A 102 -36.57 -11.16 -8.08
N THR A 103 -37.11 -11.11 -9.30
CA THR A 103 -36.51 -10.45 -10.44
C THR A 103 -36.57 -8.94 -10.23
N GLU A 104 -35.68 -8.43 -9.37
CA GLU A 104 -35.35 -7.03 -9.34
C GLU A 104 -34.01 -6.86 -10.06
N ASP A 105 -34.05 -6.02 -11.08
CA ASP A 105 -32.92 -5.53 -11.87
C ASP A 105 -31.91 -4.91 -10.90
N ASP A 106 -30.90 -5.72 -10.51
CA ASP A 106 -29.87 -5.31 -9.59
C ASP A 106 -28.90 -4.40 -10.40
N GLY A 107 -29.12 -3.11 -10.36
CA GLY A 107 -28.33 -2.07 -11.00
C GLY A 107 -26.85 -2.07 -10.62
N ARG A 108 -26.16 -3.19 -10.79
CA ARG A 108 -24.70 -3.26 -10.71
C ARG A 108 -24.12 -2.55 -11.92
N PRO A 109 -23.33 -1.52 -11.75
CA PRO A 109 -22.56 -0.99 -12.87
C PRO A 109 -21.58 -2.07 -13.32
N ARG A 110 -21.83 -2.67 -14.49
CA ARG A 110 -20.82 -3.45 -15.20
C ARG A 110 -19.63 -2.53 -15.45
N ALA A 111 -18.44 -3.00 -15.11
CA ALA A 111 -17.20 -2.38 -15.53
C ALA A 111 -17.25 -2.12 -17.06
N PRO A 112 -16.80 -0.96 -17.53
CA PRO A 112 -16.81 -0.66 -18.96
C PRO A 112 -16.00 -1.71 -19.69
N GLN A 113 -16.64 -2.37 -20.66
CA GLN A 113 -15.95 -3.31 -21.55
C GLN A 113 -14.93 -2.53 -22.40
N PRO A 114 -13.71 -2.99 -22.56
CA PRO A 114 -12.75 -2.39 -23.46
C PRO A 114 -13.23 -2.59 -24.89
N GLY A 115 -13.44 -1.49 -25.61
CA GLY A 115 -13.69 -1.51 -27.05
C GLY A 115 -12.53 -2.17 -27.78
N SER A 116 -12.85 -3.04 -28.73
CA SER A 116 -11.87 -3.72 -29.58
C SER A 116 -10.96 -2.70 -30.28
N PRO A 117 -9.64 -2.89 -30.26
CA PRO A 117 -8.74 -2.00 -30.99
C PRO A 117 -8.76 -2.39 -32.47
N HIS A 118 -9.27 -1.50 -33.31
CA HIS A 118 -8.85 -1.47 -34.71
C HIS A 118 -7.43 -0.89 -34.74
N GLY A 119 -6.53 -1.63 -35.38
CA GLY A 119 -5.16 -1.25 -35.54
C GLY A 119 -5.01 0.03 -36.36
N ASP A 120 -4.04 0.85 -35.95
CA ASP A 120 -3.31 1.69 -36.87
C ASP A 120 -1.90 1.94 -36.36
N HIS A 121 -0.99 1.98 -37.33
CA HIS A 121 0.45 2.00 -37.21
C HIS A 121 0.97 3.23 -36.46
N ALA A 122 1.72 3.03 -35.37
CA ALA A 122 2.51 4.08 -34.73
C ALA A 122 3.91 4.13 -35.34
N ALA A 123 4.27 5.30 -35.86
CA ALA A 123 5.62 5.64 -36.30
C ALA A 123 6.60 5.72 -35.10
N PRO A 124 7.90 5.43 -35.30
CA PRO A 124 8.87 5.41 -34.21
C PRO A 124 9.21 6.82 -33.71
N ALA A 125 9.33 6.96 -32.41
CA ALA A 125 9.75 8.18 -31.72
C ALA A 125 11.26 8.44 -31.93
N PRO A 126 11.71 9.72 -32.01
CA PRO A 126 13.10 10.05 -32.21
C PRO A 126 13.95 9.86 -30.95
N ASP A 127 15.18 9.46 -31.20
CA ASP A 127 16.27 9.16 -30.27
C ASP A 127 16.67 10.38 -29.42
N PRO A 128 16.77 10.28 -28.09
CA PRO A 128 17.26 11.39 -27.26
C PRO A 128 18.80 11.40 -27.22
N ARG A 129 19.39 12.51 -27.61
CA ARG A 129 20.83 12.81 -27.53
C ARG A 129 21.32 12.78 -26.06
N PRO A 130 22.57 12.34 -25.82
CA PRO A 130 23.15 12.32 -24.47
C PRO A 130 23.51 13.74 -24.00
N LEU A 131 23.20 14.02 -22.73
CA LEU A 131 23.61 15.21 -22.00
C LEU A 131 25.03 15.02 -21.43
N PRO A 132 25.85 16.07 -21.33
CA PRO A 132 27.22 15.98 -20.87
C PRO A 132 27.34 15.77 -19.37
N ASP A 133 28.34 15.00 -19.01
CA ASP A 133 28.79 14.65 -17.67
C ASP A 133 29.29 15.89 -16.92
N ALA A 134 28.71 16.16 -15.75
CA ALA A 134 29.14 17.17 -14.80
C ALA A 134 29.30 16.56 -13.41
N SER A 135 30.47 15.99 -13.17
CA SER A 135 30.90 15.59 -11.83
C SER A 135 31.35 16.83 -11.03
N PRO A 136 30.78 17.07 -9.83
CA PRO A 136 31.32 18.09 -8.94
C PRO A 136 32.48 17.56 -8.09
N ARG A 137 33.54 18.33 -8.00
CA ARG A 137 34.71 18.12 -7.14
C ARG A 137 34.34 18.33 -5.67
N PRO A 138 34.98 17.62 -4.70
CA PRO A 138 34.70 17.77 -3.30
C PRO A 138 35.17 19.13 -2.76
N ARG A 139 34.33 19.75 -1.93
CA ARG A 139 34.70 20.94 -1.12
C ARG A 139 35.10 20.47 0.28
N GLU A 140 36.17 21.05 0.77
CA GLU A 140 36.70 20.90 2.12
C GLU A 140 35.69 21.37 3.18
N ALA A 141 35.70 20.68 4.31
CA ALA A 141 34.86 20.96 5.47
C ALA A 141 35.42 22.10 6.32
N PRO A 142 34.58 23.01 6.83
CA PRO A 142 34.98 23.95 7.88
C PRO A 142 34.87 23.31 9.27
N GLY A 143 35.80 23.68 10.15
CA GLY A 143 35.95 23.19 11.52
C GLY A 143 34.81 23.61 12.48
N PRO A 144 34.77 23.04 13.70
CA PRO A 144 33.63 23.11 14.60
C PRO A 144 33.49 24.45 15.33
N THR A 145 32.24 24.97 15.35
CA THR A 145 31.82 26.08 16.20
C THR A 145 31.19 25.58 17.50
N PRO A 146 31.35 26.29 18.64
CA PRO A 146 30.87 25.84 19.93
C PRO A 146 29.36 25.99 20.09
N GLY A 147 28.70 25.01 20.77
CA GLY A 147 27.27 24.91 20.95
C GLY A 147 26.69 25.92 21.96
N PRO A 148 25.39 26.21 21.82
CA PRO A 148 24.64 27.00 22.78
C PRO A 148 24.04 26.16 23.90
N SER A 149 23.95 26.79 25.06
CA SER A 149 23.44 26.33 26.34
C SER A 149 21.98 25.82 26.28
N GLY A 150 21.67 24.79 27.10
CA GLY A 150 20.36 24.14 27.16
C GLY A 150 19.22 24.99 27.71
N PRO A 151 17.95 24.60 27.42
CA PRO A 151 16.76 25.28 27.87
C PRO A 151 16.36 24.93 29.32
N PRO A 152 15.61 25.80 30.01
CA PRO A 152 15.16 25.62 31.39
C PRO A 152 13.97 24.64 31.49
N GLY A 153 13.90 23.95 32.62
CA GLY A 153 12.90 22.93 32.93
C GLY A 153 11.45 23.43 33.10
N PRO A 154 10.49 22.49 33.13
CA PRO A 154 9.07 22.81 33.07
C PRO A 154 8.51 23.44 34.35
N ARG A 155 7.67 24.44 34.20
CA ARG A 155 6.86 25.04 35.27
C ARG A 155 5.51 24.32 35.37
N ASP A 156 5.12 24.03 36.61
CA ASP A 156 3.84 23.46 37.01
C ASP A 156 2.65 24.30 36.52
N ALA A 157 1.62 23.66 35.99
CA ALA A 157 0.32 24.24 35.72
C ALA A 157 -0.79 23.53 36.54
N PRO A 158 -1.81 24.23 37.00
CA PRO A 158 -2.73 23.75 38.04
C PRO A 158 -3.85 22.86 37.49
N ALA A 159 -4.31 21.94 38.33
CA ALA A 159 -5.38 20.99 38.12
C ALA A 159 -6.75 21.68 37.96
N ALA A 160 -7.57 21.20 37.01
CA ALA A 160 -9.00 21.50 36.88
C ALA A 160 -9.86 20.30 37.29
N PRO A 161 -11.12 20.52 37.77
CA PRO A 161 -11.87 19.55 38.54
C PRO A 161 -12.65 18.52 37.73
N GLY A 162 -12.84 17.35 38.34
CA GLY A 162 -13.42 16.14 37.75
C GLY A 162 -14.91 16.24 37.38
N THR A 163 -15.27 15.44 36.39
CA THR A 163 -16.64 14.99 36.17
C THR A 163 -16.70 13.44 36.20
N ARG A 164 -17.75 12.95 36.85
CA ARG A 164 -17.98 11.55 37.22
C ARG A 164 -18.53 10.72 36.07
N ASN A 165 -17.92 9.57 35.90
CA ASN A 165 -18.52 8.24 35.82
C ASN A 165 -19.74 7.98 34.95
N THR A 166 -19.56 7.21 33.86
CA THR A 166 -20.55 6.22 33.42
C THR A 166 -19.86 5.04 32.71
N GLY A 167 -20.16 3.80 33.19
CA GLY A 167 -20.19 2.61 32.35
C GLY A 167 -18.86 1.87 32.15
N ASN A 168 -18.46 1.17 33.18
CA ASN A 168 -17.38 0.18 33.17
C ASN A 168 -17.83 -1.11 32.42
N MET A 169 -17.50 -1.22 31.14
CA MET A 169 -17.41 -2.53 30.49
C MET A 169 -15.99 -3.04 30.69
N ARG A 170 -15.78 -3.81 31.75
CA ARG A 170 -14.52 -4.52 31.98
C ARG A 170 -14.32 -5.55 30.88
N SER A 171 -13.41 -5.27 29.96
CA SER A 171 -12.70 -6.29 29.20
C SER A 171 -11.91 -7.14 30.21
N THR A 172 -12.31 -8.39 30.38
CA THR A 172 -11.56 -9.39 31.15
C THR A 172 -10.41 -9.94 30.26
N GLY A 173 -9.53 -9.07 29.82
CA GLY A 173 -8.28 -9.47 29.21
C GLY A 173 -7.25 -9.72 30.32
N SER A 174 -6.82 -10.97 30.48
CA SER A 174 -5.61 -11.31 31.23
C SER A 174 -4.45 -10.44 30.73
N PRO A 175 -3.50 -10.03 31.58
CA PRO A 175 -2.31 -9.30 31.11
C PRO A 175 -1.62 -10.12 30.02
N PRO A 176 -1.02 -9.49 29.00
CA PRO A 176 -0.39 -10.19 27.90
C PRO A 176 0.65 -11.15 28.47
N THR A 177 0.38 -12.46 28.35
CA THR A 177 1.37 -13.48 28.69
C THR A 177 2.54 -13.29 27.75
N HIS A 178 3.73 -13.16 28.30
CA HIS A 178 4.98 -13.01 27.55
C HIS A 178 5.14 -14.22 26.63
N ASP A 179 4.78 -14.06 25.36
CA ASP A 179 4.97 -15.11 24.35
C ASP A 179 6.40 -15.07 23.81
N PRO A 180 7.27 -16.03 24.23
CA PRO A 180 8.67 -16.03 23.81
C PRO A 180 8.85 -16.28 22.32
N ALA A 181 7.82 -16.80 21.64
CA ALA A 181 7.86 -17.04 20.20
C ALA A 181 7.49 -15.80 19.37
N LEU A 182 7.05 -14.70 19.96
CA LEU A 182 6.67 -13.49 19.24
C LEU A 182 7.89 -12.84 18.54
N LEU A 183 9.02 -12.69 19.24
CA LEU A 183 10.22 -12.08 18.65
C LEU A 183 10.70 -12.81 17.39
N PRO A 184 10.92 -14.14 17.37
CA PRO A 184 11.29 -14.84 16.14
C PRO A 184 10.22 -14.75 15.05
N ARG A 185 8.92 -14.69 15.37
CA ARG A 185 7.86 -14.45 14.38
C ARG A 185 7.99 -13.08 13.74
N LEU A 186 8.26 -12.03 14.52
CA LEU A 186 8.46 -10.68 14.01
C LEU A 186 9.72 -10.57 13.13
N HIS A 187 10.79 -11.28 13.50
CA HIS A 187 12.00 -11.35 12.66
C HIS A 187 11.70 -12.01 11.30
N ALA A 188 10.98 -13.13 11.31
CA ALA A 188 10.55 -13.78 10.08
C ALA A 188 9.61 -12.89 9.24
N ALA A 189 8.77 -12.08 9.88
CA ALA A 189 7.87 -11.14 9.20
C ALA A 189 8.64 -9.99 8.51
N TRP A 190 9.60 -9.36 9.18
CA TRP A 190 10.45 -8.33 8.59
C TRP A 190 11.26 -8.85 7.42
N LEU A 191 11.92 -10.02 7.57
CA LEU A 191 12.62 -10.68 6.48
C LEU A 191 11.67 -11.01 5.32
N GLY A 192 10.50 -11.57 5.65
CA GLY A 192 9.50 -11.94 4.65
C GLY A 192 9.01 -10.73 3.87
N ARG A 193 8.74 -9.61 4.53
CA ARG A 193 8.35 -8.35 3.89
C ARG A 193 9.43 -7.86 2.93
N ALA A 194 10.69 -7.85 3.37
CA ALA A 194 11.81 -7.45 2.52
C ALA A 194 12.00 -8.37 1.32
N VAL A 195 11.90 -9.69 1.51
CA VAL A 195 11.99 -10.68 0.42
C VAL A 195 10.91 -10.46 -0.62
N GLY A 196 9.65 -10.33 -0.18
CA GLY A 196 8.53 -10.16 -1.09
C GLY A 196 8.58 -8.86 -1.87
N CYS A 197 8.92 -7.74 -1.23
CA CYS A 197 9.15 -6.45 -1.89
C CYS A 197 10.27 -6.58 -2.93
N LEU A 198 11.44 -7.06 -2.53
CA LEU A 198 12.62 -7.18 -3.39
C LEU A 198 12.36 -8.07 -4.61
N LEU A 199 11.56 -9.14 -4.46
CA LEU A 199 11.16 -10.01 -5.58
C LEU A 199 10.28 -9.25 -6.57
N GLY A 200 9.36 -8.39 -6.11
CA GLY A 200 8.42 -7.65 -6.96
C GLY A 200 9.03 -6.45 -7.68
N LYS A 201 10.02 -5.79 -7.09
CA LYS A 201 10.63 -4.54 -7.59
C LYS A 201 11.05 -4.55 -9.06
N PRO A 202 11.69 -5.59 -9.63
CA PRO A 202 12.13 -5.58 -11.02
C PRO A 202 10.99 -5.47 -12.04
N VAL A 203 9.81 -5.98 -11.69
CA VAL A 203 8.64 -6.11 -12.58
C VAL A 203 7.50 -5.16 -12.23
N GLU A 204 7.67 -4.31 -11.23
CA GLU A 204 6.72 -3.25 -10.88
C GLU A 204 6.38 -2.41 -12.12
N LYS A 205 5.11 -2.12 -12.32
CA LYS A 205 4.54 -1.39 -13.49
C LYS A 205 4.52 -2.15 -14.81
N LEU A 206 5.07 -3.37 -14.87
CA LEU A 206 4.96 -4.17 -16.08
C LEU A 206 3.56 -4.81 -16.20
N PRO A 207 3.00 -4.88 -17.40
CA PRO A 207 1.75 -5.61 -17.60
C PRO A 207 1.96 -7.12 -17.40
N LEU A 208 0.95 -7.82 -16.92
CA LEU A 208 1.00 -9.25 -16.62
C LEU A 208 1.60 -10.12 -17.74
N PRO A 209 1.26 -9.91 -19.04
CA PRO A 209 1.89 -10.68 -20.12
C PRO A 209 3.42 -10.50 -20.19
N ALA A 210 3.92 -9.30 -19.90
CA ALA A 210 5.36 -9.03 -19.88
C ALA A 210 6.07 -9.74 -18.72
N ILE A 211 5.48 -9.71 -17.52
CA ILE A 211 5.99 -10.42 -16.34
C ILE A 211 6.14 -11.92 -16.67
N ARG A 212 5.07 -12.53 -17.22
CA ARG A 212 5.06 -13.93 -17.62
C ARG A 212 6.09 -14.23 -18.71
N ALA A 213 6.23 -13.36 -19.71
CA ALA A 213 7.19 -13.54 -20.81
C ALA A 213 8.64 -13.50 -20.30
N LEU A 214 8.99 -12.50 -19.48
CA LEU A 214 10.32 -12.36 -18.91
C LEU A 214 10.68 -13.55 -18.02
N ALA A 215 9.80 -13.97 -17.13
CA ALA A 215 10.04 -15.10 -16.25
C ALA A 215 10.17 -16.44 -17.01
N ARG A 216 9.32 -16.66 -18.04
CA ARG A 216 9.44 -17.87 -18.90
C ARG A 216 10.73 -17.88 -19.68
N ALA A 217 11.16 -16.76 -20.23
CA ALA A 217 12.42 -16.66 -20.97
C ALA A 217 13.63 -16.97 -20.08
N ALA A 218 13.57 -16.58 -18.80
CA ALA A 218 14.60 -16.92 -17.81
C ALA A 218 14.48 -18.37 -17.26
N GLY A 219 13.48 -19.16 -17.71
CA GLY A 219 13.22 -20.51 -17.17
C GLY A 219 12.67 -20.52 -15.74
N ASN A 220 12.08 -19.40 -15.26
CA ASN A 220 11.57 -19.22 -13.91
C ASN A 220 10.04 -19.00 -13.89
N TRP A 221 9.30 -19.81 -14.62
CA TRP A 221 7.84 -19.80 -14.58
C TRP A 221 7.27 -21.22 -14.44
N PRO A 222 6.38 -21.48 -13.45
CA PRO A 222 5.97 -20.58 -12.36
C PRO A 222 7.15 -20.05 -11.55
N LEU A 223 7.01 -18.84 -10.96
CA LEU A 223 8.08 -18.26 -10.16
C LEU A 223 8.47 -19.16 -8.99
N THR A 224 9.78 -19.37 -8.81
CA THR A 224 10.37 -20.16 -7.71
C THR A 224 11.61 -19.53 -7.12
N THR A 225 12.14 -18.50 -7.77
CA THR A 225 13.35 -17.78 -7.36
C THR A 225 13.30 -16.31 -7.85
N TRP A 226 14.36 -15.56 -7.59
CA TRP A 226 14.53 -14.17 -7.99
C TRP A 226 14.45 -13.98 -9.52
N PHE A 227 13.95 -12.82 -9.96
CA PHE A 227 14.08 -12.43 -11.37
C PHE A 227 15.57 -12.25 -11.74
N THR A 228 15.89 -12.58 -12.98
CA THR A 228 17.24 -12.46 -13.54
C THR A 228 17.20 -12.00 -14.99
N ALA A 229 18.19 -11.23 -15.41
CA ALA A 229 18.37 -10.91 -16.82
C ALA A 229 19.06 -12.02 -17.61
N ARG A 230 19.65 -13.02 -16.92
CA ARG A 230 20.34 -14.13 -17.56
C ARG A 230 19.35 -15.02 -18.31
N GLY A 231 19.66 -15.28 -19.58
CA GLY A 231 18.80 -16.10 -20.45
C GLY A 231 17.62 -15.37 -21.07
N VAL A 232 17.36 -14.10 -20.69
CA VAL A 232 16.30 -13.29 -21.31
C VAL A 232 16.80 -12.69 -22.62
N PRO A 233 16.10 -12.90 -23.75
CA PRO A 233 16.49 -12.32 -25.05
C PRO A 233 16.55 -10.79 -25.00
N PRO A 234 17.56 -10.15 -25.63
CA PRO A 234 17.70 -8.69 -25.63
C PRO A 234 16.48 -7.96 -26.20
N GLU A 235 15.84 -8.50 -27.23
CA GLU A 235 14.64 -7.94 -27.85
C GLU A 235 13.44 -7.94 -26.88
N LEU A 236 13.32 -8.96 -26.01
CA LEU A 236 12.27 -9.01 -24.99
C LEU A 236 12.54 -7.98 -23.89
N LEU A 237 13.81 -7.80 -23.48
CA LEU A 237 14.21 -6.75 -22.53
C LEU A 237 14.02 -5.35 -23.11
N ALA A 238 14.24 -5.17 -24.40
CA ALA A 238 14.00 -3.88 -25.06
C ALA A 238 12.49 -3.54 -25.11
N ALA A 239 11.63 -4.54 -25.34
CA ALA A 239 10.18 -4.38 -25.35
C ALA A 239 9.60 -4.18 -23.94
N HIS A 240 10.18 -4.85 -22.94
CA HIS A 240 9.71 -4.86 -21.54
C HIS A 240 10.90 -4.67 -20.59
N PRO A 241 11.47 -3.44 -20.51
CA PRO A 241 12.61 -3.19 -19.65
C PRO A 241 12.23 -3.35 -18.17
N TRP A 242 13.16 -3.89 -17.40
CA TRP A 242 13.03 -3.92 -15.94
C TRP A 242 12.77 -2.51 -15.39
N ASN A 243 12.13 -2.42 -14.23
CA ASN A 243 11.99 -1.14 -13.54
C ASN A 243 13.38 -0.49 -13.37
N ARG A 244 13.58 0.68 -13.99
CA ARG A 244 14.89 1.35 -14.07
C ARG A 244 15.53 1.65 -12.71
N ARG A 245 14.70 1.87 -11.66
CA ARG A 245 15.20 2.14 -10.32
C ARG A 245 15.67 0.87 -9.61
N SER A 246 15.13 -0.28 -9.99
CA SER A 246 15.28 -1.54 -9.27
C SER A 246 16.25 -2.51 -9.95
N ALA A 247 16.42 -2.45 -11.27
CA ALA A 247 17.25 -3.39 -12.02
C ALA A 247 18.68 -3.53 -11.49
N ALA A 248 19.28 -2.42 -11.05
CA ALA A 248 20.65 -2.40 -10.55
C ALA A 248 20.85 -3.07 -9.19
N THR A 249 19.77 -3.32 -8.43
CA THR A 249 19.85 -3.78 -7.03
C THR A 249 18.94 -4.96 -6.72
N SER A 250 18.04 -5.35 -7.63
CA SER A 250 16.93 -6.27 -7.31
C SER A 250 16.84 -7.49 -8.24
N LEU A 251 17.72 -7.62 -9.24
CA LEU A 251 17.88 -8.88 -10.00
C LEU A 251 18.79 -9.84 -9.24
N ALA A 252 18.60 -11.14 -9.42
CA ALA A 252 19.36 -12.19 -8.73
C ALA A 252 20.87 -11.96 -8.71
N GLU A 253 21.41 -11.44 -9.81
CA GLU A 253 22.83 -11.14 -9.98
C GLU A 253 23.29 -9.84 -9.28
N ASN A 254 22.38 -9.00 -8.84
CA ASN A 254 22.66 -7.64 -8.36
C ASN A 254 22.26 -7.40 -6.89
N ILE A 255 21.55 -8.36 -6.26
CA ILE A 255 21.08 -8.20 -4.88
C ILE A 255 22.27 -8.16 -3.92
N ASP A 256 22.34 -7.10 -3.13
CA ASP A 256 23.35 -6.88 -2.10
C ASP A 256 22.76 -6.15 -0.88
N GLY A 257 21.90 -6.83 -0.13
CA GLY A 257 21.06 -6.23 0.91
C GLY A 257 19.70 -5.81 0.36
N MET A 258 18.81 -5.33 1.23
CA MET A 258 17.53 -4.74 0.82
C MET A 258 17.73 -3.28 0.40
N PRO A 259 17.53 -2.94 -0.88
CA PRO A 259 17.59 -1.54 -1.32
C PRO A 259 16.41 -0.74 -0.75
N GLU A 260 16.56 0.59 -0.76
CA GLU A 260 15.52 1.51 -0.30
C GLU A 260 14.22 1.33 -1.10
N ASP A 261 13.10 1.33 -0.35
CA ASP A 261 11.75 1.23 -0.91
C ASP A 261 10.71 1.83 0.03
N ASP A 262 9.59 2.35 -0.52
CA ASP A 262 8.51 2.89 0.29
C ASP A 262 7.75 1.79 1.06
N ASP A 263 7.68 0.57 0.54
CA ASP A 263 7.14 -0.60 1.26
C ASP A 263 7.89 -0.92 2.57
N LEU A 264 9.14 -0.47 2.71
CA LEU A 264 9.91 -0.59 3.95
C LEU A 264 9.96 0.74 4.71
N ASN A 265 10.07 1.88 4.03
CA ASN A 265 10.13 3.20 4.66
C ASN A 265 8.90 3.51 5.51
N TYR A 266 7.69 3.24 5.01
CA TYR A 266 6.46 3.53 5.74
C TYR A 266 6.26 2.65 6.98
N PRO A 267 6.51 1.32 6.97
CA PRO A 267 6.57 0.54 8.21
C PRO A 267 7.59 1.06 9.23
N LEU A 268 8.77 1.51 8.79
CA LEU A 268 9.75 2.13 9.69
C LEU A 268 9.23 3.42 10.31
N LEU A 269 8.55 4.27 9.53
CA LEU A 269 7.89 5.47 10.05
C LEU A 269 6.81 5.12 11.07
N ASN A 270 6.02 4.06 10.85
CA ASN A 270 5.01 3.61 11.80
C ASN A 270 5.62 3.00 13.07
N LEU A 271 6.76 2.32 12.97
CA LEU A 271 7.52 1.90 14.16
C LEU A 271 8.02 3.13 14.96
N LEU A 272 8.59 4.12 14.26
CA LEU A 272 9.03 5.37 14.88
C LEU A 272 7.87 6.16 15.50
N LEU A 273 6.69 6.13 14.87
CA LEU A 273 5.46 6.73 15.39
C LEU A 273 5.08 6.12 16.74
N LEU A 274 5.10 4.78 16.85
CA LEU A 274 4.81 4.09 18.11
C LEU A 274 5.88 4.38 19.18
N GLN A 275 7.14 4.45 18.80
CA GLN A 275 8.24 4.80 19.73
C GLN A 275 8.06 6.21 20.30
N ARG A 276 7.65 7.19 19.50
CA ARG A 276 7.52 8.59 19.91
C ARG A 276 6.22 8.90 20.63
N TYR A 277 5.10 8.36 20.14
CA TYR A 277 3.76 8.77 20.58
C TYR A 277 2.99 7.63 21.28
N GLY A 278 3.55 6.40 21.28
CA GLY A 278 2.87 5.22 21.83
C GLY A 278 1.64 4.81 21.02
N ARG A 279 0.89 3.82 21.52
CA ARG A 279 -0.29 3.25 20.83
C ARG A 279 -1.47 4.22 20.72
N GLY A 280 -1.48 5.28 21.52
CA GLY A 280 -2.54 6.30 21.55
C GLY A 280 -2.35 7.43 20.55
N PHE A 281 -1.41 7.35 19.62
CA PHE A 281 -1.15 8.40 18.63
C PHE A 281 -2.41 8.80 17.85
N THR A 282 -2.44 10.06 17.43
CA THR A 282 -3.51 10.63 16.59
C THR A 282 -3.06 10.76 15.14
N THR A 283 -3.99 10.98 14.22
CA THR A 283 -3.67 11.26 12.81
C THR A 283 -2.80 12.53 12.67
N SER A 284 -2.96 13.50 13.57
CA SER A 284 -2.10 14.69 13.60
C SER A 284 -0.66 14.37 14.03
N ASP A 285 -0.45 13.35 14.86
CA ASP A 285 0.90 12.89 15.20
C ASP A 285 1.58 12.20 14.02
N VAL A 286 0.80 11.44 13.21
CA VAL A 286 1.30 10.88 11.94
C VAL A 286 1.74 12.01 11.00
N ALA A 287 0.90 13.04 10.85
CA ALA A 287 1.18 14.19 10.01
C ALA A 287 2.47 14.91 10.45
N ARG A 288 2.62 15.15 11.76
CA ARG A 288 3.82 15.78 12.33
C ARG A 288 5.07 14.94 12.06
N LEU A 289 4.99 13.62 12.34
CA LEU A 289 6.11 12.71 12.08
C LEU A 289 6.54 12.74 10.61
N TRP A 290 5.58 12.77 9.68
CA TRP A 290 5.90 12.82 8.25
C TRP A 290 6.59 14.11 7.84
N LEU A 291 6.14 15.25 8.36
CA LEU A 291 6.81 16.53 8.10
C LEU A 291 8.24 16.57 8.66
N ASP A 292 8.49 15.88 9.77
CA ASP A 292 9.81 15.83 10.41
C ASP A 292 10.76 14.82 9.76
N GLU A 293 10.27 13.62 9.36
CA GLU A 293 11.11 12.46 9.05
C GLU A 293 10.99 11.96 7.60
N LEU A 294 9.86 12.22 6.91
CA LEU A 294 9.61 11.71 5.57
C LEU A 294 10.02 12.74 4.51
N PRO A 295 11.09 12.49 3.73
CA PRO A 295 11.44 13.39 2.64
C PRO A 295 10.29 13.48 1.61
N ALA A 296 9.82 14.69 1.31
CA ALA A 296 8.73 14.92 0.37
C ALA A 296 8.94 14.26 -0.99
N GLY A 297 10.19 14.14 -1.45
CA GLY A 297 10.56 13.47 -2.69
C GLY A 297 10.36 11.94 -2.68
N ARG A 298 10.12 11.35 -1.51
CA ARG A 298 9.87 9.91 -1.30
C ARG A 298 8.39 9.59 -1.10
N THR A 299 7.51 10.56 -1.29
CA THR A 299 6.05 10.34 -1.30
C THR A 299 5.55 10.08 -2.71
N PHE A 300 4.51 9.25 -2.83
CA PHE A 300 3.88 8.91 -4.09
C PHE A 300 2.36 9.12 -3.98
N THR A 301 1.67 9.19 -5.09
CA THR A 301 0.20 9.14 -5.21
C THR A 301 -0.58 9.86 -4.09
N ALA A 302 -1.36 9.15 -3.30
CA ALA A 302 -2.20 9.70 -2.23
C ALA A 302 -1.38 10.40 -1.14
N GLU A 303 -0.26 9.82 -0.77
CA GLU A 303 0.67 10.34 0.22
C GLU A 303 1.25 11.68 -0.22
N ARG A 304 1.64 11.77 -1.49
CA ARG A 304 2.18 13.02 -2.07
C ARG A 304 1.15 14.14 -2.06
N VAL A 305 -0.10 13.82 -2.41
CA VAL A 305 -1.18 14.82 -2.40
C VAL A 305 -1.48 15.26 -0.96
N ALA A 306 -1.58 14.31 -0.02
CA ALA A 306 -1.80 14.63 1.39
C ALA A 306 -0.64 15.44 1.98
N TYR A 307 0.62 15.09 1.64
CA TYR A 307 1.79 15.85 2.08
C TYR A 307 1.75 17.30 1.57
N ARG A 308 1.39 17.53 0.29
CA ARG A 308 1.15 18.87 -0.23
C ARG A 308 0.05 19.58 0.55
N ASN A 309 -1.07 18.90 0.82
CA ASN A 309 -2.17 19.46 1.57
C ASN A 309 -1.74 19.88 2.99
N LEU A 310 -0.87 19.11 3.67
CA LEU A 310 -0.27 19.51 4.95
C LEU A 310 0.57 20.79 4.81
N LEU A 311 1.40 20.91 3.77
CA LEU A 311 2.21 22.10 3.51
C LEU A 311 1.32 23.34 3.18
N ASP A 312 0.13 23.11 2.63
CA ASP A 312 -0.89 24.13 2.37
C ASP A 312 -1.72 24.46 3.63
N GLY A 313 -1.40 23.90 4.79
CA GLY A 313 -2.09 24.14 6.06
C GLY A 313 -3.45 23.42 6.18
N VAL A 314 -3.70 22.38 5.37
CA VAL A 314 -4.91 21.55 5.48
C VAL A 314 -4.72 20.55 6.61
N GLU A 315 -5.66 20.53 7.56
CA GLU A 315 -5.61 19.62 8.70
C GLU A 315 -6.18 18.22 8.36
N PRO A 316 -5.62 17.14 8.93
CA PRO A 316 -6.24 15.82 8.85
C PRO A 316 -7.65 15.81 9.48
N PRO A 317 -8.60 15.01 8.95
CA PRO A 317 -8.47 14.09 7.82
C PRO A 317 -8.74 14.71 6.45
N LEU A 318 -8.92 16.04 6.35
CA LEU A 318 -9.20 16.71 5.07
C LEU A 318 -8.03 16.60 4.08
N THR A 319 -6.81 16.33 4.58
CA THR A 319 -5.63 16.02 3.77
C THR A 319 -5.85 14.86 2.81
N ALA A 320 -6.64 13.86 3.21
CA ALA A 320 -6.96 12.69 2.39
C ALA A 320 -7.95 13.00 1.26
N VAL A 321 -8.77 14.04 1.43
CA VAL A 321 -9.91 14.31 0.54
C VAL A 321 -9.61 15.43 -0.46
N ARG A 322 -8.94 16.49 -0.02
CA ARG A 322 -8.75 17.69 -0.84
C ARG A 322 -7.97 17.40 -2.09
N ARG A 323 -8.68 17.35 -3.24
CA ARG A 323 -8.11 17.13 -4.57
C ARG A 323 -7.17 15.92 -4.62
N ASN A 324 -7.57 14.81 -3.96
CA ASN A 324 -6.79 13.57 -3.86
C ASN A 324 -7.51 12.42 -4.59
N PRO A 325 -7.31 12.27 -5.89
CA PRO A 325 -7.92 11.19 -6.68
C PRO A 325 -7.36 9.80 -6.39
N PHE A 326 -6.29 9.71 -5.62
CA PHE A 326 -5.59 8.46 -5.28
C PHE A 326 -6.00 7.90 -3.90
N ARG A 327 -7.03 8.47 -3.27
CA ARG A 327 -7.47 8.18 -1.90
C ARG A 327 -7.94 6.74 -1.65
N GLU A 328 -8.17 5.94 -2.69
CA GLU A 328 -8.48 4.51 -2.58
C GLU A 328 -7.37 3.60 -3.13
N TRP A 329 -6.17 4.15 -3.35
CA TRP A 329 -5.04 3.38 -3.80
C TRP A 329 -4.34 2.67 -2.64
N ILE A 330 -3.29 1.85 -2.94
CA ILE A 330 -2.71 0.88 -2.01
C ILE A 330 -1.87 1.49 -0.88
N GLY A 331 -1.50 2.77 -0.95
CA GLY A 331 -0.47 3.37 -0.09
C GLY A 331 -0.71 3.26 1.42
N ALA A 332 -1.96 3.22 1.90
CA ALA A 332 -2.23 2.94 3.31
C ALA A 332 -2.10 1.44 3.65
N GLN A 333 -2.42 0.56 2.69
CA GLN A 333 -2.32 -0.88 2.86
C GLN A 333 -0.87 -1.32 3.05
N ILE A 334 0.08 -0.76 2.30
CA ILE A 334 1.50 -1.16 2.34
C ILE A 334 2.20 -0.83 3.66
N ARG A 335 1.66 0.03 4.50
CA ARG A 335 2.28 0.47 5.76
C ARG A 335 1.61 -0.07 7.01
N ALA A 336 0.58 -0.90 6.85
CA ALA A 336 -0.29 -1.33 7.93
C ALA A 336 0.30 -2.43 8.83
N ASP A 337 1.35 -3.11 8.41
CA ASP A 337 1.90 -4.30 9.09
C ASP A 337 2.32 -4.04 10.53
N VAL A 338 2.97 -2.92 10.82
CA VAL A 338 3.43 -2.59 12.18
C VAL A 338 2.25 -2.50 13.15
N HIS A 339 1.10 -2.03 12.69
CA HIS A 339 -0.12 -1.99 13.50
C HIS A 339 -0.60 -3.40 13.85
N GLY A 340 -0.46 -4.36 12.93
CA GLY A 340 -0.73 -5.77 13.18
C GLY A 340 0.32 -6.44 14.06
N TRP A 341 1.60 -6.23 13.77
CA TRP A 341 2.72 -6.82 14.52
C TRP A 341 2.71 -6.42 16.01
N THR A 342 2.24 -5.22 16.31
CA THR A 342 2.18 -4.68 17.68
C THR A 342 0.87 -4.98 18.41
N HIS A 343 -0.10 -5.67 17.77
CA HIS A 343 -1.34 -6.15 18.37
C HIS A 343 -1.54 -7.66 18.14
N PRO A 344 -0.58 -8.52 18.54
CA PRO A 344 -0.69 -9.96 18.27
C PRO A 344 -1.95 -10.55 18.91
N GLY A 345 -2.81 -11.14 18.08
CA GLY A 345 -4.08 -11.74 18.51
C GLY A 345 -5.24 -10.77 18.72
N ASP A 346 -5.06 -9.46 18.47
CA ASP A 346 -6.14 -8.47 18.54
C ASP A 346 -6.36 -7.75 17.18
N PRO A 347 -7.03 -8.38 16.23
CA PRO A 347 -7.29 -7.81 14.91
C PRO A 347 -8.09 -6.50 14.95
N VAL A 348 -8.97 -6.32 15.94
CA VAL A 348 -9.82 -5.13 16.03
C VAL A 348 -9.00 -3.92 16.47
N ALA A 349 -8.14 -4.07 17.49
CA ALA A 349 -7.25 -3.01 17.92
C ALA A 349 -6.23 -2.63 16.81
N ALA A 350 -5.68 -3.63 16.12
CA ALA A 350 -4.79 -3.42 14.97
C ALA A 350 -5.47 -2.60 13.86
N ALA A 351 -6.69 -2.98 13.48
CA ALA A 351 -7.47 -2.26 12.47
C ALA A 351 -7.80 -0.83 12.88
N ALA A 352 -8.18 -0.60 14.14
CA ALA A 352 -8.46 0.74 14.66
C ALA A 352 -7.19 1.62 14.69
N GLN A 353 -6.03 1.04 14.97
CA GLN A 353 -4.75 1.75 14.92
C GLN A 353 -4.36 2.07 13.48
N ALA A 354 -4.48 1.13 12.55
CA ALA A 354 -4.23 1.35 11.13
C ALA A 354 -5.18 2.39 10.52
N HIS A 355 -6.43 2.43 10.95
CA HIS A 355 -7.38 3.47 10.53
C HIS A 355 -6.86 4.88 10.85
N ARG A 356 -6.34 5.12 12.08
CA ARG A 356 -5.81 6.45 12.47
C ARG A 356 -4.63 6.90 11.61
N ASP A 357 -3.80 5.98 11.17
CA ASP A 357 -2.73 6.27 10.21
C ASP A 357 -3.29 6.49 8.80
N ALA A 358 -4.17 5.61 8.33
CA ALA A 358 -4.66 5.59 6.96
C ALA A 358 -5.45 6.87 6.59
N VAL A 359 -6.26 7.40 7.50
CA VAL A 359 -7.12 8.58 7.22
C VAL A 359 -6.34 9.88 7.04
N LEU A 360 -5.04 9.90 7.24
CA LEU A 360 -4.18 11.02 6.83
C LEU A 360 -4.20 11.20 5.30
N THR A 361 -4.29 10.11 4.55
CA THR A 361 -4.03 10.07 3.10
C THR A 361 -5.13 9.40 2.30
N HIS A 362 -5.95 8.55 2.90
CA HIS A 362 -6.90 7.68 2.23
C HIS A 362 -8.32 7.77 2.81
N THR A 363 -9.29 7.30 2.02
CA THR A 363 -10.69 7.15 2.38
C THR A 363 -11.22 5.80 1.91
N GLY A 364 -12.42 5.40 2.33
CA GLY A 364 -13.14 4.25 1.81
C GLY A 364 -12.27 3.00 1.68
N ASN A 365 -12.19 2.45 0.47
CA ASN A 365 -11.46 1.19 0.23
C ASN A 365 -9.93 1.28 0.45
N GLY A 366 -9.32 2.47 0.35
CA GLY A 366 -7.92 2.66 0.72
C GLY A 366 -7.69 2.47 2.22
N VAL A 367 -8.60 2.97 3.06
CA VAL A 367 -8.58 2.74 4.52
C VAL A 367 -8.88 1.28 4.85
N TYR A 368 -9.85 0.69 4.16
CA TYR A 368 -10.20 -0.73 4.39
C TYR A 368 -9.05 -1.67 4.05
N GLY A 369 -8.25 -1.37 3.02
CA GLY A 369 -7.04 -2.12 2.69
C GLY A 369 -6.05 -2.15 3.85
N ALA A 370 -5.82 -1.00 4.48
CA ALA A 370 -4.95 -0.91 5.67
C ALA A 370 -5.53 -1.69 6.87
N MET A 371 -6.83 -1.53 7.15
CA MET A 371 -7.50 -2.25 8.24
C MET A 371 -7.47 -3.77 8.01
N PHE A 372 -7.74 -4.22 6.78
CA PHE A 372 -7.68 -5.62 6.37
C PHE A 372 -6.30 -6.23 6.61
N VAL A 373 -5.24 -5.56 6.15
CA VAL A 373 -3.86 -6.03 6.33
C VAL A 373 -3.47 -6.04 7.80
N ALA A 374 -3.71 -4.95 8.54
CA ALA A 374 -3.37 -4.88 9.96
C ALA A 374 -4.03 -6.00 10.77
N ALA A 375 -5.33 -6.25 10.53
CA ALA A 375 -6.07 -7.30 11.22
C ALA A 375 -5.61 -8.72 10.82
N THR A 376 -5.31 -8.95 9.53
CA THR A 376 -4.75 -10.22 9.04
C THR A 376 -3.40 -10.50 9.69
N VAL A 377 -2.53 -9.50 9.72
CA VAL A 377 -1.20 -9.55 10.33
C VAL A 377 -1.29 -9.79 11.84
N ALA A 378 -2.19 -9.09 12.54
CA ALA A 378 -2.42 -9.27 13.98
C ALA A 378 -2.86 -10.69 14.31
N ALA A 379 -3.78 -11.25 13.52
CA ALA A 379 -4.22 -12.62 13.68
C ALA A 379 -3.06 -13.62 13.45
N ALA A 380 -2.28 -13.45 12.38
CA ALA A 380 -1.11 -14.28 12.09
C ALA A 380 -0.02 -14.16 13.17
N ALA A 381 0.21 -12.95 13.71
CA ALA A 381 1.19 -12.69 14.76
C ALA A 381 0.87 -13.42 16.07
N SER A 382 -0.37 -13.83 16.32
CA SER A 382 -0.73 -14.66 17.46
C SER A 382 -0.03 -16.02 17.47
N GLY A 383 0.36 -16.53 16.30
CA GLY A 383 0.93 -17.88 16.14
C GLY A 383 -0.04 -19.04 16.39
N THR A 384 -1.34 -18.75 16.51
CA THR A 384 -2.37 -19.73 16.86
C THR A 384 -3.34 -20.04 15.72
N VAL A 385 -3.24 -19.33 14.59
CA VAL A 385 -4.16 -19.46 13.47
C VAL A 385 -3.40 -19.78 12.16
N ASP A 386 -4.10 -20.43 11.24
CA ASP A 386 -3.67 -20.62 9.87
C ASP A 386 -3.95 -19.37 9.01
N VAL A 387 -3.48 -19.40 7.76
CA VAL A 387 -3.66 -18.30 6.81
C VAL A 387 -5.12 -17.99 6.53
N HIS A 388 -5.99 -18.99 6.48
CA HIS A 388 -7.41 -18.80 6.17
C HIS A 388 -8.15 -18.10 7.30
N ARG A 389 -7.83 -18.43 8.55
CA ARG A 389 -8.36 -17.74 9.74
C ARG A 389 -7.80 -16.32 9.85
N ALA A 390 -6.53 -16.12 9.51
CA ALA A 390 -5.93 -14.79 9.48
C ALA A 390 -6.63 -13.88 8.44
N LEU A 391 -6.85 -14.37 7.23
CA LEU A 391 -7.60 -13.63 6.18
C LEU A 391 -9.06 -13.38 6.59
N ALA A 392 -9.71 -14.34 7.24
CA ALA A 392 -11.08 -14.17 7.76
C ALA A 392 -11.15 -13.09 8.84
N ALA A 393 -10.16 -13.03 9.75
CA ALA A 393 -10.05 -11.97 10.75
C ALA A 393 -9.85 -10.57 10.10
N GLY A 394 -9.03 -10.49 9.05
CA GLY A 394 -8.88 -9.28 8.24
C GLY A 394 -10.19 -8.84 7.59
N LEU A 395 -10.92 -9.78 7.00
CA LEU A 395 -12.19 -9.47 6.34
C LEU A 395 -13.29 -9.06 7.35
N ALA A 396 -13.23 -9.53 8.58
CA ALA A 396 -14.23 -9.22 9.61
C ALA A 396 -14.24 -7.75 10.06
N VAL A 397 -13.15 -7.01 9.87
CA VAL A 397 -13.04 -5.58 10.23
C VAL A 397 -13.36 -4.63 9.07
N VAL A 398 -13.69 -5.16 7.89
CA VAL A 398 -14.02 -4.39 6.68
C VAL A 398 -15.53 -4.39 6.45
N PRO A 399 -16.15 -3.25 6.06
CA PRO A 399 -17.58 -3.22 5.76
C PRO A 399 -17.98 -4.32 4.76
N PRO A 400 -18.92 -5.20 5.09
CA PRO A 400 -19.13 -6.45 4.35
C PRO A 400 -19.68 -6.26 2.92
N ARG A 401 -20.25 -5.09 2.63
CA ARG A 401 -20.80 -4.71 1.31
C ARG A 401 -19.88 -3.77 0.54
N SER A 402 -18.67 -3.48 1.03
CA SER A 402 -17.69 -2.67 0.32
C SER A 402 -17.12 -3.41 -0.89
N ARG A 403 -16.61 -2.64 -1.86
CA ARG A 403 -15.90 -3.17 -3.05
C ARG A 403 -14.70 -4.02 -2.63
N LEU A 404 -13.92 -3.58 -1.63
CA LEU A 404 -12.77 -4.32 -1.13
C LEU A 404 -13.18 -5.66 -0.53
N ALA A 405 -14.22 -5.71 0.30
CA ALA A 405 -14.68 -6.96 0.88
C ALA A 405 -15.18 -7.94 -0.19
N GLY A 406 -15.87 -7.44 -1.23
CA GLY A 406 -16.28 -8.24 -2.39
C GLY A 406 -15.08 -8.81 -3.15
N ALA A 407 -14.06 -7.99 -3.39
CA ALA A 407 -12.86 -8.38 -4.11
C ALA A 407 -12.01 -9.41 -3.33
N VAL A 408 -11.85 -9.23 -2.02
CA VAL A 408 -11.16 -10.21 -1.15
C VAL A 408 -11.87 -11.56 -1.18
N ARG A 409 -13.22 -11.58 -1.07
CA ARG A 409 -13.98 -12.84 -1.20
C ARG A 409 -13.78 -13.49 -2.56
N LEU A 410 -13.87 -12.70 -3.64
CA LEU A 410 -13.59 -13.18 -5.00
C LEU A 410 -12.20 -13.83 -5.09
N GLY A 411 -11.17 -13.19 -4.51
CA GLY A 411 -9.81 -13.73 -4.46
C GLY A 411 -9.74 -15.09 -3.78
N VAL A 412 -10.29 -15.19 -2.57
CA VAL A 412 -10.32 -16.45 -1.79
C VAL A 412 -11.09 -17.56 -2.51
N GLU A 413 -12.28 -17.24 -3.04
CA GLU A 413 -13.14 -18.20 -3.73
C GLU A 413 -12.47 -18.71 -5.03
N THR A 414 -11.90 -17.80 -5.82
CA THR A 414 -11.20 -18.15 -7.06
C THR A 414 -9.97 -19.01 -6.79
N ALA A 415 -9.20 -18.68 -5.75
CA ALA A 415 -8.04 -19.49 -5.35
C ALA A 415 -8.41 -20.92 -4.95
N ARG A 416 -9.53 -21.09 -4.26
CA ARG A 416 -10.04 -22.41 -3.88
C ARG A 416 -10.59 -23.22 -5.05
N ALA A 417 -11.13 -22.55 -6.08
CA ALA A 417 -11.75 -23.19 -7.23
C ALA A 417 -10.74 -23.70 -8.27
N HIS A 418 -9.51 -23.17 -8.30
CA HIS A 418 -8.53 -23.46 -9.34
C HIS A 418 -7.26 -24.08 -8.76
N ARG A 419 -6.76 -25.16 -9.43
CA ARG A 419 -5.51 -25.81 -9.04
C ARG A 419 -4.26 -25.04 -9.47
N GLY A 420 -4.31 -24.35 -10.61
CA GLY A 420 -3.20 -23.57 -11.16
C GLY A 420 -3.38 -22.08 -10.87
N PHE A 421 -2.35 -21.41 -10.36
CA PHE A 421 -2.44 -20.01 -9.99
C PHE A 421 -2.59 -19.08 -11.19
N ASP A 422 -2.09 -19.43 -12.38
CA ASP A 422 -2.32 -18.67 -13.62
C ASP A 422 -3.81 -18.46 -13.90
N ALA A 423 -4.63 -19.50 -13.72
CA ALA A 423 -6.08 -19.42 -13.93
C ALA A 423 -6.76 -18.52 -12.86
N VAL A 424 -6.25 -18.51 -11.63
CA VAL A 424 -6.72 -17.59 -10.58
C VAL A 424 -6.44 -16.14 -11.00
N VAL A 425 -5.22 -15.85 -11.41
CA VAL A 425 -4.79 -14.51 -11.84
C VAL A 425 -5.60 -14.06 -13.05
N ASP A 426 -5.75 -14.91 -14.07
CA ASP A 426 -6.50 -14.57 -15.28
C ASP A 426 -7.98 -14.23 -14.95
N ARG A 427 -8.59 -14.96 -14.02
CA ARG A 427 -9.95 -14.66 -13.56
C ARG A 427 -10.02 -13.33 -12.82
N LEU A 428 -9.08 -13.05 -11.92
CA LEU A 428 -9.05 -11.77 -11.19
C LEU A 428 -8.84 -10.59 -12.13
N HIS A 429 -7.95 -10.71 -13.13
CA HIS A 429 -7.76 -9.67 -14.15
C HIS A 429 -8.99 -9.47 -15.03
N ALA A 430 -9.74 -10.51 -15.32
CA ALA A 430 -11.00 -10.39 -16.07
C ALA A 430 -12.06 -9.61 -15.30
N GLU A 431 -12.15 -9.78 -13.99
CA GLU A 431 -13.16 -9.11 -13.13
C GLU A 431 -12.72 -7.73 -12.65
N LEU A 432 -11.43 -7.56 -12.33
CA LEU A 432 -10.91 -6.37 -11.63
C LEU A 432 -9.92 -5.55 -12.49
N GLY A 433 -9.67 -5.95 -13.72
CA GLY A 433 -8.71 -5.27 -14.62
C GLY A 433 -9.10 -3.85 -15.03
N GLY A 434 -10.34 -3.41 -14.73
CA GLY A 434 -10.79 -2.04 -14.93
C GLY A 434 -10.19 -1.03 -13.93
N TYR A 435 -9.73 -1.50 -12.77
CA TYR A 435 -9.05 -0.65 -11.80
C TYR A 435 -7.62 -0.32 -12.21
N HIS A 436 -7.12 0.82 -11.73
CA HIS A 436 -5.69 1.14 -11.87
C HIS A 436 -4.83 0.11 -11.13
N TRP A 437 -3.65 -0.22 -11.67
CA TRP A 437 -2.77 -1.25 -11.13
C TRP A 437 -2.35 -1.04 -9.65
N VAL A 438 -2.37 0.20 -9.15
CA VAL A 438 -2.07 0.57 -7.75
C VAL A 438 -3.32 0.63 -6.85
N HIS A 439 -4.54 0.40 -7.39
CA HIS A 439 -5.76 0.52 -6.58
C HIS A 439 -5.84 -0.57 -5.50
N ALA A 440 -6.31 -0.23 -4.28
CA ALA A 440 -6.38 -1.16 -3.15
C ALA A 440 -7.23 -2.41 -3.44
N VAL A 441 -8.35 -2.26 -4.15
CA VAL A 441 -9.32 -3.33 -4.42
C VAL A 441 -8.72 -4.53 -5.17
N PRO A 442 -8.10 -4.39 -6.37
CA PRO A 442 -7.52 -5.54 -7.07
C PRO A 442 -6.32 -6.13 -6.32
N ASN A 443 -5.52 -5.29 -5.67
CA ASN A 443 -4.34 -5.73 -4.93
C ASN A 443 -4.71 -6.54 -3.67
N ALA A 444 -5.74 -6.13 -2.93
CA ALA A 444 -6.26 -6.91 -1.80
C ALA A 444 -6.84 -8.27 -2.24
N ALA A 445 -7.52 -8.31 -3.40
CA ALA A 445 -8.01 -9.56 -3.97
C ALA A 445 -6.87 -10.51 -4.35
N LEU A 446 -5.83 -10.01 -5.02
CA LEU A 446 -4.65 -10.80 -5.39
C LEU A 446 -3.88 -11.29 -4.17
N LEU A 447 -3.67 -10.43 -3.17
CA LEU A 447 -3.03 -10.80 -1.90
C LEU A 447 -3.78 -11.96 -1.22
N ALA A 448 -5.09 -11.84 -1.08
CA ALA A 448 -5.93 -12.87 -0.47
C ALA A 448 -5.91 -14.17 -1.29
N ALA A 449 -5.94 -14.07 -2.61
CA ALA A 449 -5.84 -15.22 -3.51
C ALA A 449 -4.49 -15.93 -3.42
N ALA A 450 -3.39 -15.18 -3.42
CA ALA A 450 -2.03 -15.72 -3.34
C ALA A 450 -1.80 -16.47 -2.03
N LEU A 451 -2.16 -15.85 -0.90
CA LEU A 451 -2.04 -16.47 0.42
C LEU A 451 -2.94 -17.71 0.56
N THR A 452 -4.17 -17.66 0.04
CA THR A 452 -5.09 -18.80 0.05
C THR A 452 -4.58 -19.96 -0.79
N HIS A 453 -4.12 -19.69 -2.02
CA HIS A 453 -3.63 -20.72 -2.95
C HIS A 453 -2.32 -21.35 -2.48
N ALA A 454 -1.47 -20.58 -1.83
CA ALA A 454 -0.21 -21.04 -1.25
C ALA A 454 -0.39 -21.80 0.06
N ASP A 455 -1.58 -21.73 0.70
CA ASP A 455 -1.88 -22.32 2.00
C ASP A 455 -0.85 -21.90 3.09
N GLY A 456 -0.42 -20.64 3.05
CA GLY A 456 0.55 -20.06 3.99
C GLY A 456 2.01 -20.48 3.79
N ASP A 457 2.35 -21.31 2.78
CA ASP A 457 3.76 -21.59 2.45
C ASP A 457 4.48 -20.31 2.02
N PHE A 458 5.63 -20.05 2.62
CA PHE A 458 6.36 -18.80 2.43
C PHE A 458 6.73 -18.54 0.97
N SER A 459 7.45 -19.47 0.36
CA SER A 459 7.95 -19.30 -1.02
C SER A 459 6.81 -19.20 -2.03
N ARG A 460 5.79 -20.05 -1.88
CA ARG A 460 4.61 -20.02 -2.75
C ARG A 460 3.81 -18.74 -2.59
N SER A 461 3.66 -18.22 -1.36
CA SER A 461 2.94 -16.98 -1.10
C SER A 461 3.59 -15.78 -1.78
N VAL A 462 4.90 -15.58 -1.59
CA VAL A 462 5.60 -14.43 -2.20
C VAL A 462 5.66 -14.55 -3.73
N CYS A 463 5.94 -15.74 -4.25
CA CYS A 463 5.97 -15.98 -5.69
C CYS A 463 4.60 -15.79 -6.34
N ALA A 464 3.52 -16.28 -5.73
CA ALA A 464 2.16 -16.10 -6.22
C ALA A 464 1.77 -14.62 -6.24
N ALA A 465 1.98 -13.89 -5.14
CA ALA A 465 1.64 -12.48 -5.05
C ALA A 465 2.33 -11.64 -6.13
N VAL A 466 3.63 -11.87 -6.35
CA VAL A 466 4.41 -11.15 -7.38
C VAL A 466 4.01 -11.58 -8.79
N SER A 467 3.77 -12.88 -9.03
CA SER A 467 3.42 -13.39 -10.38
C SER A 467 2.06 -12.90 -10.87
N GLY A 468 1.21 -12.40 -9.99
CA GLY A 468 -0.13 -11.91 -10.32
C GLY A 468 -0.15 -10.54 -11.00
N GLY A 469 0.96 -9.80 -11.04
CA GLY A 469 1.02 -8.46 -11.61
C GLY A 469 0.45 -7.40 -10.65
N TRP A 470 -0.12 -6.34 -11.20
CA TRP A 470 -0.53 -5.13 -10.49
C TRP A 470 0.64 -4.54 -9.69
N ASP A 471 0.50 -4.26 -8.40
CA ASP A 471 1.54 -3.69 -7.55
C ASP A 471 2.38 -4.83 -6.93
N THR A 472 3.38 -5.25 -7.69
CA THR A 472 4.09 -6.51 -7.44
C THR A 472 4.96 -6.51 -6.19
N ASP A 473 5.65 -5.41 -5.91
CA ASP A 473 6.49 -5.25 -4.72
C ASP A 473 5.65 -5.11 -3.45
N SER A 474 4.59 -4.31 -3.49
CA SER A 474 3.64 -4.13 -2.39
C SER A 474 2.91 -5.42 -2.02
N ASN A 475 2.38 -6.13 -3.03
CA ASN A 475 1.72 -7.42 -2.80
C ASN A 475 2.70 -8.47 -2.29
N GLY A 476 3.91 -8.51 -2.86
CA GLY A 476 4.99 -9.38 -2.41
C GLY A 476 5.37 -9.11 -0.97
N ALA A 477 5.57 -7.83 -0.61
CA ALA A 477 5.90 -7.38 0.74
C ALA A 477 4.87 -7.85 1.78
N THR A 478 3.60 -7.58 1.53
CA THR A 478 2.52 -7.96 2.46
C THR A 478 2.35 -9.47 2.54
N ALA A 479 2.40 -10.19 1.41
CA ALA A 479 2.35 -11.66 1.40
C ALA A 479 3.53 -12.28 2.17
N GLY A 480 4.74 -11.72 1.99
CA GLY A 480 5.94 -12.14 2.71
C GLY A 480 5.86 -11.89 4.22
N SER A 481 5.31 -10.74 4.63
CA SER A 481 5.04 -10.42 6.04
C SER A 481 4.13 -11.46 6.70
N VAL A 482 2.97 -11.71 6.11
CA VAL A 482 2.00 -12.69 6.64
C VAL A 482 2.58 -14.10 6.65
N ALA A 483 3.18 -14.55 5.54
CA ALA A 483 3.75 -15.89 5.44
C ALA A 483 4.98 -16.06 6.36
N GLY A 484 5.76 -15.00 6.60
CA GLY A 484 6.85 -15.00 7.57
C GLY A 484 6.35 -15.21 9.01
N LEU A 485 5.28 -14.52 9.42
CA LEU A 485 4.63 -14.75 10.72
C LEU A 485 4.17 -16.20 10.86
N LEU A 486 3.54 -16.75 9.83
CA LEU A 486 3.03 -18.14 9.83
C LEU A 486 4.17 -19.17 9.86
N ALA A 487 5.30 -18.88 9.22
CA ALA A 487 6.52 -19.70 9.33
C ALA A 487 7.05 -19.73 10.77
N GLY A 488 6.87 -18.65 11.52
CA GLY A 488 7.10 -18.60 12.96
C GLY A 488 8.54 -18.39 13.41
N HIS A 489 9.53 -18.55 12.52
CA HIS A 489 10.95 -18.40 12.82
C HIS A 489 11.74 -18.06 11.56
N PRO A 490 12.78 -17.19 11.61
CA PRO A 490 13.59 -16.83 10.43
C PRO A 490 14.27 -18.05 9.78
N ASP A 491 14.71 -19.04 10.57
CA ASP A 491 15.37 -20.24 10.06
C ASP A 491 14.44 -21.16 9.23
N ARG A 492 13.14 -20.95 9.30
CA ARG A 492 12.16 -21.65 8.44
C ARG A 492 11.97 -20.98 7.09
N LEU A 493 12.50 -19.78 6.91
CA LEU A 493 12.53 -19.12 5.61
C LEU A 493 13.70 -19.69 4.79
N PRO A 494 13.48 -20.15 3.54
CA PRO A 494 14.57 -20.71 2.75
C PRO A 494 15.72 -19.72 2.55
N GLU A 495 16.96 -20.18 2.77
CA GLU A 495 18.19 -19.37 2.73
C GLU A 495 18.36 -18.62 1.39
N ARG A 496 17.92 -19.23 0.24
CA ARG A 496 17.95 -18.55 -1.06
C ARG A 496 17.23 -17.21 -1.08
N TRP A 497 16.25 -16.99 -0.18
CA TRP A 497 15.53 -15.74 -0.05
C TRP A 497 16.18 -14.77 0.95
N THR A 498 16.68 -15.28 2.05
CA THR A 498 17.15 -14.44 3.17
C THR A 498 18.63 -14.08 3.07
N SER A 499 19.50 -14.98 2.56
CA SER A 499 20.95 -14.73 2.51
C SER A 499 21.34 -13.53 1.64
N PRO A 500 20.68 -13.23 0.48
CA PRO A 500 21.02 -12.06 -0.32
C PRO A 500 20.72 -10.73 0.38
N LEU A 501 19.81 -10.70 1.37
CA LEU A 501 19.48 -9.50 2.15
C LEU A 501 20.62 -9.07 3.08
N LYS A 502 21.55 -9.97 3.44
CA LYS A 502 22.73 -9.68 4.28
C LYS A 502 22.40 -8.98 5.60
N ASN A 503 21.20 -9.24 6.14
CA ASN A 503 20.68 -8.57 7.33
C ASN A 503 20.85 -7.05 7.29
N ARG A 504 20.62 -6.41 6.13
CA ARG A 504 20.86 -4.98 5.93
C ARG A 504 19.76 -4.35 5.09
N LEU A 505 19.17 -3.28 5.62
CA LEU A 505 18.14 -2.47 4.98
C LEU A 505 18.66 -1.06 4.69
N ALA A 506 18.63 -0.63 3.42
CA ALA A 506 18.78 0.77 3.06
C ALA A 506 17.42 1.48 3.12
N THR A 507 17.38 2.68 3.69
CA THR A 507 16.14 3.45 3.86
C THR A 507 16.39 4.95 3.79
N SER A 508 15.36 5.72 3.45
CA SER A 508 15.39 7.19 3.57
C SER A 508 14.94 7.70 4.93
N VAL A 509 14.66 6.84 5.90
CA VAL A 509 14.42 7.21 7.31
C VAL A 509 15.77 7.15 8.05
N PRO A 510 16.41 8.30 8.34
CA PRO A 510 17.84 8.33 8.69
C PRO A 510 18.21 7.49 9.91
N SER A 511 17.32 7.39 10.91
CA SER A 511 17.56 6.64 12.13
C SER A 511 17.63 5.12 11.93
N PHE A 512 17.20 4.63 10.77
CA PHE A 512 17.15 3.19 10.45
C PHE A 512 18.04 2.79 9.27
N ASP A 513 18.74 3.72 8.61
CA ASP A 513 19.55 3.36 7.45
C ASP A 513 20.68 2.41 7.84
N GLY A 514 20.78 1.29 7.13
CA GLY A 514 21.75 0.22 7.39
C GLY A 514 21.37 -0.77 8.50
N ILE A 515 20.18 -0.64 9.10
CA ILE A 515 19.74 -1.51 10.22
C ILE A 515 19.54 -2.96 9.79
N GLY A 516 19.78 -3.89 10.73
CA GLY A 516 19.48 -5.31 10.59
C GLY A 516 18.00 -5.63 10.83
N PHE A 517 17.50 -6.69 10.20
CA PHE A 517 16.12 -7.16 10.39
C PHE A 517 15.89 -7.78 11.77
N ASP A 518 16.92 -8.36 12.36
CA ASP A 518 16.94 -8.81 13.76
C ASP A 518 16.70 -7.66 14.74
N THR A 519 17.44 -6.57 14.57
CA THR A 519 17.27 -5.35 15.38
C THR A 519 15.88 -4.72 15.18
N LEU A 520 15.38 -4.69 13.94
CA LEU A 520 14.00 -4.23 13.68
C LEU A 520 12.95 -5.09 14.38
N ALA A 521 13.17 -6.40 14.43
CA ALA A 521 12.29 -7.32 15.16
C ALA A 521 12.30 -7.04 16.67
N GLU A 522 13.48 -6.79 17.25
CA GLU A 522 13.64 -6.42 18.67
C GLU A 522 12.90 -5.11 18.98
N LEU A 523 13.10 -4.07 18.16
CA LEU A 523 12.41 -2.79 18.33
C LEU A 523 10.89 -2.94 18.22
N THR A 524 10.42 -3.73 17.26
CA THR A 524 8.98 -4.00 17.07
C THR A 524 8.42 -4.80 18.25
N HIS A 525 9.17 -5.78 18.74
CA HIS A 525 8.77 -6.58 19.90
C HIS A 525 8.62 -5.70 21.15
N LEU A 526 9.53 -4.75 21.38
CA LEU A 526 9.43 -3.81 22.49
C LEU A 526 8.10 -3.02 22.44
N GLU A 527 7.70 -2.57 21.26
CA GLU A 527 6.41 -1.88 21.09
C GLU A 527 5.20 -2.83 21.23
N ALA A 528 5.35 -4.10 20.82
CA ALA A 528 4.29 -5.10 20.95
C ALA A 528 3.99 -5.50 22.41
N VAL A 529 4.99 -5.47 23.29
CA VAL A 529 4.85 -5.82 24.70
C VAL A 529 4.71 -4.61 25.64
N ARG A 530 4.81 -3.40 25.09
CA ARG A 530 4.61 -2.16 25.86
C ARG A 530 3.18 -2.10 26.40
N PRO A 531 2.99 -1.85 27.72
CA PRO A 531 1.67 -1.81 28.36
C PRO A 531 0.78 -0.67 27.85
#